data_dd6b998b0f09992ce2ee63e6d711e5bc
#
_entry.id   dd6b998b0f09992ce2ee63e6d711e5bc
#
_cell.length_a   1.000
_cell.length_b   1.000
_cell.length_c   1.000
_cell.angle_alpha   90.00
_cell.angle_beta   90.00
_cell.angle_gamma   90.00
#
_symmetry.space_group_name_H-M   'P 1'
#
loop_
_entity.id
_entity.type
_entity.pdbx_description
1 polymer ?
#
loop_
_entity_poly.entity_id
_entity_poly.type
_entity_poly.pdbx_seq_one_letter_code
_entity_poly.pdbx_strand_id
1 'polypeptide(L)'
;GRRVTCLGQTYHRLTILHTQLTPQLAVDAMRSAVDNSAAAVKAQQLLYHRNRRLGDVIRPHLFCQPILERDIHQEALIAAATSGNKKFFLGTDSAPHIQDRKESACGCAGCFSHHAAIELYAEVFDQAGALDKLEVFASKNGPDFYSLPHSSHSILLKREPW
;
A
#
# COMPACT_ATOMS: atom_id res chain seq x y z
N GLY A 1 0.78 11.22 13.59
CA GLY A 1 0.46 12.30 12.67
C GLY A 1 1.13 13.61 13.05
N ARG A 2 0.66 14.38 14.09
CA ARG A 2 1.16 15.73 14.42
C ARG A 2 2.68 15.84 14.62
N ARG A 3 3.33 14.86 15.31
CA ARG A 3 4.79 14.87 15.54
C ARG A 3 5.60 14.74 14.25
N VAL A 4 5.15 13.90 13.32
CA VAL A 4 5.83 13.69 12.05
C VAL A 4 5.72 14.92 11.15
N THR A 5 4.55 15.54 11.10
CA THR A 5 4.34 16.81 10.38
C THR A 5 5.25 17.91 10.92
N CYS A 6 5.37 18.02 12.25
CA CYS A 6 6.28 18.98 12.90
C CYS A 6 7.76 18.75 12.53
N LEU A 7 8.21 17.48 12.51
CA LEU A 7 9.58 17.15 12.09
C LEU A 7 9.87 17.60 10.65
N GLY A 8 8.96 17.31 9.71
CA GLY A 8 9.12 17.71 8.33
C GLY A 8 9.13 19.23 8.10
N GLN A 9 8.38 19.98 8.92
CA GLN A 9 8.38 21.45 8.91
C GLN A 9 9.65 22.05 9.51
N THR A 10 10.22 21.41 10.52
CA THR A 10 11.42 21.90 11.22
C THR A 10 12.70 21.55 10.47
N TYR A 11 12.73 20.39 9.81
CA TYR A 11 13.91 19.88 9.12
C TYR A 11 13.62 19.70 7.62
N HIS A 12 13.77 20.76 6.83
CA HIS A 12 13.46 20.79 5.39
C HIS A 12 14.25 19.77 4.53
N ARG A 13 15.37 19.25 5.04
CA ARG A 13 16.17 18.22 4.37
C ARG A 13 15.77 16.79 4.77
N LEU A 14 14.87 16.63 5.74
CA LEU A 14 14.42 15.31 6.19
C LEU A 14 13.34 14.79 5.25
N THR A 15 13.60 13.68 4.61
CA THR A 15 12.61 12.93 3.83
C THR A 15 11.93 11.89 4.70
N ILE A 16 10.59 11.89 4.75
CA ILE A 16 9.80 11.04 5.65
C ILE A 16 8.96 10.08 4.83
N LEU A 17 9.24 8.79 4.97
CA LEU A 17 8.44 7.72 4.39
C LEU A 17 7.55 7.05 5.45
N HIS A 18 6.26 7.00 5.17
CA HIS A 18 5.30 6.22 5.94
C HIS A 18 5.10 4.84 5.28
N THR A 19 5.65 3.80 5.87
CA THR A 19 5.52 2.42 5.36
C THR A 19 4.28 1.69 5.91
N GLN A 20 3.61 2.27 6.89
CA GLN A 20 2.49 1.66 7.61
C GLN A 20 1.32 2.64 7.70
N LEU A 21 0.86 3.13 6.55
CA LEU A 21 -0.29 4.01 6.47
C LEU A 21 -1.56 3.15 6.44
N THR A 22 -2.36 3.19 7.50
CA THR A 22 -3.54 2.34 7.62
C THR A 22 -4.82 3.08 8.01
N PRO A 23 -4.90 3.86 9.11
CA PRO A 23 -6.14 4.52 9.46
C PRO A 23 -6.42 5.76 8.59
N GLN A 24 -7.70 6.07 8.38
CA GLN A 24 -8.14 7.26 7.62
C GLN A 24 -7.45 8.55 8.09
N LEU A 25 -7.33 8.76 9.40
CA LEU A 25 -6.63 9.93 9.96
C LEU A 25 -5.16 10.04 9.51
N ALA A 26 -4.49 8.91 9.30
CA ALA A 26 -3.12 8.90 8.80
C ALA A 26 -3.08 9.24 7.29
N VAL A 27 -4.07 8.78 6.52
CA VAL A 27 -4.25 9.15 5.10
C VAL A 27 -4.48 10.65 4.96
N ASP A 28 -5.37 11.22 5.75
CA ASP A 28 -5.69 12.66 5.72
C ASP A 28 -4.49 13.50 6.16
N ALA A 29 -3.78 13.05 7.21
CA ALA A 29 -2.55 13.69 7.65
C ALA A 29 -1.45 13.65 6.56
N MET A 30 -1.37 12.56 5.78
CA MET A 30 -0.42 12.46 4.67
C MET A 30 -0.78 13.38 3.51
N ARG A 31 -2.07 13.49 3.16
CA ARG A 31 -2.53 14.43 2.12
C ARG A 31 -2.14 15.87 2.41
N SER A 32 -2.21 16.28 3.69
CA SER A 32 -1.87 17.63 4.16
C SER A 32 -0.41 17.79 4.61
N ALA A 33 0.39 16.72 4.59
CA ALA A 33 1.79 16.77 5.00
C ALA A 33 2.64 17.61 4.04
N VAL A 34 3.83 18.01 4.51
CA VAL A 34 4.82 18.72 3.70
C VAL A 34 5.33 17.87 2.52
N ASP A 35 5.86 18.51 1.49
CA ASP A 35 6.26 17.86 0.23
C ASP A 35 7.38 16.81 0.38
N ASN A 36 8.15 16.85 1.45
CA ASN A 36 9.19 15.87 1.75
C ASN A 36 8.65 14.60 2.45
N SER A 37 7.33 14.38 2.45
CA SER A 37 6.67 13.22 3.05
C SER A 37 5.90 12.41 2.02
N ALA A 38 6.01 11.09 2.10
CA ALA A 38 5.24 10.18 1.24
C ALA A 38 4.86 8.90 1.98
N ALA A 39 4.02 8.08 1.37
CA ALA A 39 3.56 6.82 1.91
C ALA A 39 3.61 5.70 0.86
N ALA A 40 4.24 4.58 1.25
CA ALA A 40 4.16 3.34 0.51
C ALA A 40 2.88 2.58 0.89
N VAL A 41 2.06 2.24 -0.08
CA VAL A 41 0.75 1.60 0.10
C VAL A 41 0.84 0.13 -0.28
N LYS A 42 0.39 -0.74 0.60
CA LYS A 42 0.50 -2.21 0.46
C LYS A 42 -0.71 -2.80 -0.26
N ALA A 43 -0.48 -3.74 -1.19
CA ALA A 43 -1.54 -4.38 -1.95
C ALA A 43 -2.59 -5.05 -1.05
N GLN A 44 -2.15 -5.82 -0.04
CA GLN A 44 -3.07 -6.53 0.86
C GLN A 44 -4.01 -5.61 1.65
N GLN A 45 -3.60 -4.38 1.93
CA GLN A 45 -4.45 -3.40 2.64
C GLN A 45 -5.47 -2.72 1.72
N LEU A 46 -5.22 -2.74 0.41
CA LEU A 46 -6.19 -2.27 -0.59
C LEU A 46 -7.21 -3.36 -0.94
N LEU A 47 -6.79 -4.63 -0.97
CA LEU A 47 -7.64 -5.76 -1.37
C LEU A 47 -8.52 -6.29 -0.25
N TYR A 48 -8.02 -6.25 1.01
CA TYR A 48 -8.66 -6.91 2.13
C TYR A 48 -8.84 -5.98 3.32
N HIS A 49 -10.00 -6.06 3.96
CA HIS A 49 -10.25 -5.50 5.29
C HIS A 49 -10.28 -6.62 6.35
N ARG A 50 -10.24 -6.27 7.63
CA ARG A 50 -10.04 -7.22 8.74
C ARG A 50 -11.09 -8.35 8.81
N ASN A 51 -12.33 -8.11 8.38
CA ASN A 51 -13.38 -9.12 8.39
C ASN A 51 -13.11 -10.27 7.41
N ARG A 52 -12.33 -10.03 6.34
CA ARG A 52 -11.89 -11.08 5.41
C ARG A 52 -10.94 -12.08 6.04
N ARG A 53 -10.23 -11.69 7.11
CA ARG A 53 -9.37 -12.60 7.87
C ARG A 53 -10.17 -13.53 8.80
N LEU A 54 -11.31 -13.05 9.30
CA LEU A 54 -12.11 -13.69 10.34
C LEU A 54 -13.54 -13.98 9.86
N GLY A 55 -13.78 -14.13 8.56
CA GLY A 55 -15.07 -14.49 8.02
C GLY A 55 -15.51 -15.90 8.49
N ASP A 56 -16.06 -16.70 7.61
CA ASP A 56 -16.53 -18.04 7.94
C ASP A 56 -15.41 -18.98 8.37
N VAL A 57 -14.16 -18.68 8.00
CA VAL A 57 -12.96 -19.45 8.37
C VAL A 57 -11.80 -18.52 8.70
N ILE A 58 -10.91 -18.98 9.58
CA ILE A 58 -9.65 -18.29 9.89
C ILE A 58 -8.73 -18.38 8.68
N ARG A 59 -8.19 -17.23 8.22
CA ARG A 59 -7.26 -17.14 7.09
C ARG A 59 -5.88 -16.66 7.57
N PRO A 60 -5.01 -17.55 8.04
CA PRO A 60 -3.71 -17.18 8.61
C PRO A 60 -2.80 -16.49 7.59
N HIS A 61 -2.95 -16.80 6.29
CA HIS A 61 -2.17 -16.17 5.21
C HIS A 61 -2.44 -14.66 5.06
N LEU A 62 -3.58 -14.16 5.56
CA LEU A 62 -3.89 -12.72 5.63
C LEU A 62 -3.42 -12.05 6.95
N PHE A 63 -2.75 -12.79 7.83
CA PHE A 63 -2.17 -12.21 9.03
C PHE A 63 -0.91 -11.41 8.70
N CYS A 64 -0.95 -10.10 8.92
CA CYS A 64 0.14 -9.15 8.71
C CYS A 64 0.17 -8.10 9.82
N GLN A 65 1.26 -7.37 9.89
CA GLN A 65 1.42 -6.21 10.78
C GLN A 65 1.82 -4.97 9.97
N PRO A 66 1.16 -3.81 10.18
CA PRO A 66 -0.07 -3.68 10.98
C PRO A 66 -1.19 -4.57 10.44
N ILE A 67 -2.11 -4.98 11.32
CA ILE A 67 -3.24 -5.83 10.93
C ILE A 67 -4.11 -5.12 9.89
N LEU A 68 -4.85 -5.92 9.10
CA LEU A 68 -5.85 -5.38 8.18
C LEU A 68 -6.86 -4.51 8.93
N GLU A 69 -7.14 -3.36 8.40
CA GLU A 69 -8.01 -2.36 9.01
C GLU A 69 -9.49 -2.60 8.71
N ARG A 70 -10.35 -1.73 9.23
CA ARG A 70 -11.79 -1.72 8.90
C ARG A 70 -12.00 -1.30 7.45
N ASP A 71 -13.14 -1.64 6.90
CA ASP A 71 -13.62 -1.27 5.57
C ASP A 71 -13.49 0.25 5.28
N ILE A 72 -13.98 1.09 6.19
CA ILE A 72 -13.88 2.57 6.07
C ILE A 72 -12.44 3.06 5.90
N HIS A 73 -11.47 2.39 6.53
CA HIS A 73 -10.06 2.74 6.40
C HIS A 73 -9.46 2.22 5.08
N GLN A 74 -9.91 1.06 4.64
CA GLN A 74 -9.57 0.51 3.32
C GLN A 74 -10.07 1.43 2.20
N GLU A 75 -11.31 1.88 2.25
CA GLU A 75 -11.89 2.82 1.29
C GLU A 75 -11.09 4.12 1.21
N ALA A 76 -10.73 4.70 2.37
CA ALA A 76 -9.91 5.90 2.41
C ALA A 76 -8.51 5.67 1.79
N LEU A 77 -7.93 4.49 1.99
CA LEU A 77 -6.63 4.12 1.44
C LEU A 77 -6.70 3.90 -0.08
N ILE A 78 -7.75 3.24 -0.58
CA ILE A 78 -8.03 3.09 -2.01
C ILE A 78 -8.18 4.48 -2.65
N ALA A 79 -9.02 5.36 -2.08
CA ALA A 79 -9.21 6.71 -2.57
C ALA A 79 -7.92 7.54 -2.58
N ALA A 80 -6.99 7.28 -1.66
CA ALA A 80 -5.69 7.93 -1.64
C ALA A 80 -4.75 7.39 -2.73
N ALA A 81 -4.63 6.07 -2.85
CA ALA A 81 -3.78 5.41 -3.83
C ALA A 81 -4.19 5.75 -5.27
N THR A 82 -5.50 5.80 -5.54
CA THR A 82 -6.07 6.07 -6.87
C THR A 82 -6.25 7.56 -7.18
N SER A 83 -5.89 8.45 -6.26
CA SER A 83 -6.06 9.92 -6.43
C SER A 83 -5.13 10.56 -7.45
N GLY A 84 -4.03 9.90 -7.83
CA GLY A 84 -2.94 10.49 -8.60
C GLY A 84 -2.02 11.40 -7.78
N ASN A 85 -2.20 11.48 -6.46
CA ASN A 85 -1.34 12.29 -5.60
C ASN A 85 0.05 11.66 -5.48
N LYS A 86 1.09 12.41 -5.83
CA LYS A 86 2.51 11.99 -5.82
C LYS A 86 3.03 11.46 -4.48
N LYS A 87 2.34 11.76 -3.38
CA LYS A 87 2.71 11.29 -2.05
C LYS A 87 2.39 9.82 -1.79
N PHE A 88 1.60 9.18 -2.65
CA PHE A 88 1.25 7.77 -2.52
C PHE A 88 1.87 6.97 -3.66
N PHE A 89 2.54 5.88 -3.32
CA PHE A 89 3.16 5.00 -4.30
C PHE A 89 3.17 3.54 -3.84
N LEU A 90 3.50 2.66 -4.76
CA LEU A 90 3.57 1.23 -4.56
C LEU A 90 4.65 0.86 -3.54
N GLY A 91 4.28 0.03 -2.58
CA GLY A 91 5.21 -0.61 -1.68
C GLY A 91 4.62 -1.91 -1.15
N THR A 92 5.02 -3.04 -1.71
CA THR A 92 4.38 -4.34 -1.45
C THR A 92 4.48 -4.78 0.01
N ASP A 93 5.62 -4.51 0.66
CA ASP A 93 5.95 -5.05 1.98
C ASP A 93 5.65 -6.56 2.05
N SER A 94 5.99 -7.26 0.97
CA SER A 94 5.74 -8.69 0.84
C SER A 94 6.64 -9.46 1.79
N ALA A 95 6.05 -10.29 2.64
CA ALA A 95 6.73 -11.09 3.64
C ALA A 95 6.24 -12.54 3.57
N PRO A 96 6.77 -13.34 2.64
CA PRO A 96 6.40 -14.74 2.50
C PRO A 96 6.89 -15.57 3.67
N HIS A 97 6.04 -16.48 4.13
CA HIS A 97 6.38 -17.51 5.11
C HIS A 97 5.85 -18.85 4.62
N ILE A 98 6.54 -19.93 4.94
CA ILE A 98 6.07 -21.29 4.62
C ILE A 98 4.77 -21.60 5.35
N GLN A 99 3.97 -22.49 4.77
CA GLN A 99 2.63 -22.83 5.25
C GLN A 99 2.60 -23.22 6.72
N ASP A 100 3.47 -24.11 7.14
CA ASP A 100 3.55 -24.60 8.53
C ASP A 100 3.78 -23.45 9.55
N ARG A 101 4.49 -22.41 9.15
CA ARG A 101 4.71 -21.24 10.00
C ARG A 101 3.51 -20.30 10.02
N LYS A 102 2.83 -20.16 8.90
CA LYS A 102 1.58 -19.37 8.80
C LYS A 102 0.45 -20.02 9.59
N GLU A 103 0.34 -21.33 9.55
CA GLU A 103 -0.74 -22.13 10.15
C GLU A 103 -0.38 -22.64 11.56
N SER A 104 0.61 -22.03 12.20
CA SER A 104 1.02 -22.31 13.58
C SER A 104 0.44 -21.31 14.57
N ALA A 105 0.64 -21.55 15.87
CA ALA A 105 0.24 -20.63 16.94
C ALA A 105 0.89 -19.24 16.82
N CYS A 106 2.10 -19.16 16.27
CA CYS A 106 2.78 -17.88 15.97
C CYS A 106 2.10 -17.13 14.82
N GLY A 107 1.64 -17.83 13.79
CA GLY A 107 0.99 -17.29 12.60
C GLY A 107 1.90 -16.46 11.69
N CYS A 108 3.15 -16.25 12.02
CA CYS A 108 4.17 -15.42 11.33
C CYS A 108 3.60 -14.29 10.49
N ALA A 109 3.63 -13.06 11.01
CA ALA A 109 3.01 -11.90 10.35
C ALA A 109 3.67 -11.58 9.00
N GLY A 110 2.88 -11.48 7.96
CA GLY A 110 3.30 -11.16 6.60
C GLY A 110 2.39 -11.75 5.54
N CYS A 111 2.15 -11.02 4.47
CA CYS A 111 1.42 -11.50 3.30
C CYS A 111 2.38 -11.68 2.13
N PHE A 112 2.20 -12.75 1.37
CA PHE A 112 2.94 -12.99 0.14
C PHE A 112 2.22 -12.32 -1.02
N SER A 113 2.71 -11.17 -1.47
CA SER A 113 2.06 -10.38 -2.52
C SER A 113 2.95 -10.07 -3.73
N HIS A 114 4.28 -10.17 -3.62
CA HIS A 114 5.16 -9.72 -4.70
C HIS A 114 5.17 -10.62 -5.95
N HIS A 115 4.69 -11.86 -5.86
CA HIS A 115 4.58 -12.77 -7.01
C HIS A 115 3.60 -12.28 -8.08
N ALA A 116 2.63 -11.44 -7.69
CA ALA A 116 1.61 -10.85 -8.56
C ALA A 116 1.32 -9.40 -8.15
N ALA A 117 2.36 -8.65 -7.76
CA ALA A 117 2.18 -7.34 -7.14
C ALA A 117 1.44 -6.36 -8.06
N ILE A 118 1.88 -6.24 -9.30
CA ILE A 118 1.30 -5.28 -10.25
C ILE A 118 -0.13 -5.66 -10.60
N GLU A 119 -0.41 -6.95 -10.79
CA GLU A 119 -1.75 -7.47 -11.06
C GLU A 119 -2.71 -7.18 -9.90
N LEU A 120 -2.25 -7.37 -8.66
CA LEU A 120 -3.05 -7.07 -7.46
C LEU A 120 -3.39 -5.57 -7.36
N TYR A 121 -2.45 -4.68 -7.66
CA TYR A 121 -2.74 -3.24 -7.73
C TYR A 121 -3.65 -2.91 -8.91
N ALA A 122 -3.41 -3.51 -10.07
CA ALA A 122 -4.25 -3.29 -11.26
C ALA A 122 -5.71 -3.66 -10.98
N GLU A 123 -5.98 -4.77 -10.28
CA GLU A 123 -7.34 -5.16 -9.86
C GLU A 123 -8.01 -4.06 -9.02
N VAL A 124 -7.31 -3.52 -8.02
CA VAL A 124 -7.84 -2.44 -7.18
C VAL A 124 -8.12 -1.17 -8.00
N PHE A 125 -7.18 -0.77 -8.85
CA PHE A 125 -7.32 0.44 -9.67
C PHE A 125 -8.42 0.29 -10.73
N ASP A 126 -8.61 -0.91 -11.27
CA ASP A 126 -9.69 -1.22 -12.20
C ASP A 126 -11.06 -1.14 -11.51
N GLN A 127 -11.21 -1.76 -10.33
CA GLN A 127 -12.43 -1.69 -9.54
C GLN A 127 -12.78 -0.25 -9.11
N ALA A 128 -11.77 0.58 -8.89
CA ALA A 128 -11.94 2.00 -8.58
C ALA A 128 -12.14 2.89 -9.81
N GLY A 129 -12.09 2.35 -11.04
CA GLY A 129 -12.20 3.12 -12.28
C GLY A 129 -11.03 4.08 -12.51
N ALA A 130 -9.83 3.75 -12.03
CA ALA A 130 -8.67 4.64 -12.00
C ALA A 130 -7.40 4.01 -12.61
N LEU A 131 -7.54 3.09 -13.58
CA LEU A 131 -6.39 2.44 -14.23
C LEU A 131 -5.42 3.43 -14.87
N ASP A 132 -5.89 4.59 -15.31
CA ASP A 132 -5.08 5.70 -15.85
C ASP A 132 -4.07 6.26 -14.83
N LYS A 133 -4.27 6.02 -13.54
CA LYS A 133 -3.37 6.45 -12.44
C LYS A 133 -2.37 5.36 -12.04
N LEU A 134 -2.55 4.12 -12.49
CA LEU A 134 -1.74 2.98 -12.03
C LEU A 134 -0.25 3.16 -12.36
N GLU A 135 0.09 3.60 -13.56
CA GLU A 135 1.49 3.80 -13.95
C GLU A 135 2.18 4.83 -13.07
N VAL A 136 1.52 5.96 -12.81
CA VAL A 136 2.07 7.02 -11.96
C VAL A 136 2.29 6.52 -10.54
N PHE A 137 1.31 5.82 -9.98
CA PHE A 137 1.39 5.24 -8.64
C PHE A 137 2.47 4.15 -8.53
N ALA A 138 2.55 3.25 -9.49
CA ALA A 138 3.41 2.05 -9.41
C ALA A 138 4.85 2.30 -9.85
N SER A 139 5.09 3.24 -10.81
CA SER A 139 6.36 3.34 -11.50
C SER A 139 7.01 4.72 -11.49
N LYS A 140 6.28 5.79 -11.14
CA LYS A 140 6.80 7.16 -11.19
C LYS A 140 6.95 7.80 -9.80
N ASN A 141 5.90 7.80 -8.99
CA ASN A 141 5.90 8.48 -7.69
C ASN A 141 7.00 7.97 -6.73
N GLY A 142 7.26 6.65 -6.71
CA GLY A 142 8.34 6.08 -5.89
C GLY A 142 9.73 6.57 -6.32
N PRO A 143 10.13 6.38 -7.58
CA PRO A 143 11.38 6.93 -8.11
C PRO A 143 11.53 8.43 -7.88
N ASP A 144 10.50 9.23 -8.12
CA ASP A 144 10.54 10.68 -7.88
C ASP A 144 10.82 11.00 -6.40
N PHE A 145 10.15 10.28 -5.48
CA PHE A 145 10.38 10.46 -4.05
C PHE A 145 11.80 10.13 -3.62
N TYR A 146 12.40 9.08 -4.20
CA TYR A 146 13.77 8.66 -3.90
C TYR A 146 14.84 9.33 -4.79
N SER A 147 14.46 10.24 -5.69
CA SER A 147 15.37 10.84 -6.68
C SER A 147 16.10 9.80 -7.53
N LEU A 148 15.37 8.75 -7.93
CA LEU A 148 15.85 7.68 -8.80
C LEU A 148 15.36 7.91 -10.23
N PRO A 149 16.05 7.37 -11.24
CA PRO A 149 15.58 7.42 -12.62
C PRO A 149 14.33 6.53 -12.79
N HIS A 150 13.41 6.95 -13.67
CA HIS A 150 12.29 6.12 -14.08
C HIS A 150 12.77 4.93 -14.91
N SER A 151 12.05 3.79 -14.84
CA SER A 151 12.30 2.64 -15.68
C SER A 151 12.03 3.00 -17.16
N SER A 152 12.93 2.57 -18.04
CA SER A 152 12.74 2.64 -19.50
C SER A 152 11.94 1.44 -20.05
N HIS A 153 11.70 0.43 -19.23
CA HIS A 153 10.95 -0.76 -19.64
C HIS A 153 9.47 -0.61 -19.26
N SER A 154 8.61 -1.18 -20.08
CA SER A 154 7.17 -1.27 -19.84
C SER A 154 6.71 -2.73 -19.84
N ILE A 155 5.62 -2.97 -19.13
CA ILE A 155 4.91 -4.25 -19.11
C ILE A 155 3.50 -4.05 -19.63
N LEU A 156 2.94 -5.06 -20.27
CA LEU A 156 1.57 -5.08 -20.74
C LEU A 156 0.73 -5.96 -19.81
N LEU A 157 -0.28 -5.37 -19.19
CA LEU A 157 -1.26 -6.10 -18.41
C LEU A 157 -2.47 -6.44 -19.28
N LYS A 158 -2.96 -7.67 -19.17
CA LYS A 158 -4.20 -8.13 -19.81
C LYS A 158 -5.27 -8.36 -18.75
N ARG A 159 -6.51 -7.99 -19.07
CA ARG A 159 -7.67 -8.32 -18.24
C ARG A 159 -8.17 -9.71 -18.60
N GLU A 160 -7.76 -10.72 -17.87
CA GLU A 160 -8.18 -12.11 -18.03
C GLU A 160 -8.23 -12.81 -16.66
N PRO A 161 -9.08 -13.84 -16.47
CA PRO A 161 -9.10 -14.62 -15.23
C PRO A 161 -7.74 -15.29 -14.98
N TRP A 162 -7.33 -15.28 -13.73
CA TRP A 162 -6.06 -15.89 -13.31
C TRP A 162 -6.17 -16.54 -11.93
#